data_6e1e65d9fbd39690bf4976edefa601ea
#
_entry.id   6e1e65d9fbd39690bf4976edefa601ea
#
_cell.length_a   1.000
_cell.length_b   1.000
_cell.length_c   1.000
_cell.angle_alpha   90.00
_cell.angle_beta   90.00
_cell.angle_gamma   90.00
#
_symmetry.space_group_name_H-M   'P 1'
#
loop_
_entity.id
_entity.type
_entity.pdbx_description
1 polymer ?
#
loop_
_entity_poly.entity_id
_entity_poly.type
_entity_poly.pdbx_seq_one_letter_code
_entity_poly.pdbx_strand_id
1 'polypeptide(L)'
;VGRTSQAGAPVRRGPAHYRERVPKNRNTFSSLAAWRRRVLTRAVQSGWRWVQETGAVTPERPGRLRFRTLGAGTRLAFPQGTVFGEGWIDIGEHCIIAEQVTLTAGMMPGLDLGPEPVLVLGNGVVLGRGSHVIADGRVTIGADTFCGPYVYITSTNHSYDDPHEPVGRQWPRSEPVEIGPGCWLGTGAVILPGARLGRNVVVAAGAVVRGEVPDHAVVAGAPARVVRSWDAVNGWQPPLRTPAPVPVPQGVTPEQLLALADLDESEISR
;
A
#
# COMPACT_ATOMS: atom_id res chain seq x y z
N VAL A 1 -45.52 -57.67 39.50
CA VAL A 1 -46.03 -58.81 38.74
C VAL A 1 -45.63 -58.58 37.26
N GLY A 2 -44.91 -59.54 36.66
CA GLY A 2 -44.76 -59.66 35.21
C GLY A 2 -43.33 -59.47 34.70
N ARG A 3 -42.44 -60.51 34.90
CA ARG A 3 -41.25 -60.72 34.06
C ARG A 3 -41.69 -61.22 32.69
N THR A 4 -41.18 -60.69 31.62
CA THR A 4 -41.07 -61.40 30.34
C THR A 4 -39.67 -61.24 29.77
N SER A 5 -39.03 -62.37 29.66
CA SER A 5 -37.81 -62.70 28.95
C SER A 5 -37.93 -62.42 27.50
N GLN A 6 -36.96 -61.72 26.87
CA GLN A 6 -36.77 -61.77 25.43
C GLN A 6 -35.38 -62.26 25.08
N ALA A 7 -35.41 -63.31 24.26
CA ALA A 7 -34.29 -64.05 23.75
C ALA A 7 -33.34 -63.21 22.80
N GLY A 8 -32.05 -63.55 22.91
CA GLY A 8 -31.04 -62.91 22.01
C GLY A 8 -31.17 -63.38 20.56
N ALA A 9 -31.04 -62.43 19.66
CA ALA A 9 -30.91 -62.64 18.22
C ALA A 9 -29.41 -62.82 17.85
N PRO A 10 -29.08 -63.65 16.85
CA PRO A 10 -27.71 -63.97 16.50
C PRO A 10 -26.99 -62.82 15.75
N VAL A 11 -25.76 -62.59 16.16
CA VAL A 11 -24.83 -61.63 15.50
C VAL A 11 -24.52 -62.08 14.07
N ARG A 12 -24.97 -61.32 13.08
CA ARG A 12 -24.57 -61.51 11.68
C ARG A 12 -23.11 -61.04 11.52
N ARG A 13 -22.23 -61.93 11.10
CA ARG A 13 -20.88 -61.64 10.65
C ARG A 13 -20.97 -60.80 9.35
N GLY A 14 -20.40 -59.60 9.38
CA GLY A 14 -20.28 -58.72 8.20
C GLY A 14 -19.30 -59.28 7.15
N PRO A 15 -19.43 -58.88 5.90
CA PRO A 15 -18.63 -59.41 4.82
C PRO A 15 -17.15 -58.96 4.88
N ALA A 16 -16.29 -59.88 4.43
CA ALA A 16 -14.84 -59.76 4.38
C ALA A 16 -14.38 -58.45 3.71
N HIS A 17 -13.40 -57.78 4.33
CA HIS A 17 -12.72 -56.62 3.80
C HIS A 17 -12.11 -56.90 2.41
N TYR A 18 -12.73 -56.36 1.37
CA TYR A 18 -12.15 -56.27 0.06
C TYR A 18 -11.04 -55.19 0.11
N ARG A 19 -9.79 -55.64 0.22
CA ARG A 19 -8.64 -54.73 0.03
C ARG A 19 -8.47 -54.48 -1.44
N GLU A 20 -8.99 -53.37 -1.91
CA GLU A 20 -8.60 -52.86 -3.23
C GLU A 20 -7.09 -52.59 -3.25
N ARG A 21 -6.37 -53.37 -4.03
CA ARG A 21 -4.99 -53.06 -4.41
C ARG A 21 -4.99 -51.88 -5.35
N VAL A 22 -4.77 -50.67 -4.81
CA VAL A 22 -4.45 -49.50 -5.63
C VAL A 22 -3.15 -49.82 -6.38
N PRO A 23 -3.16 -49.85 -7.71
CA PRO A 23 -1.94 -50.09 -8.50
C PRO A 23 -0.98 -48.93 -8.25
N LYS A 24 0.19 -49.22 -7.69
CA LYS A 24 1.31 -48.26 -7.62
C LYS A 24 1.87 -48.10 -9.06
N ASN A 25 1.17 -47.32 -9.88
CA ASN A 25 1.71 -46.92 -11.17
C ASN A 25 2.79 -45.85 -10.92
N ARG A 26 4.03 -46.29 -10.81
CA ARG A 26 5.22 -45.40 -10.78
C ARG A 26 5.45 -44.91 -12.22
N ASN A 27 4.71 -43.90 -12.64
CA ASN A 27 4.99 -43.19 -13.88
C ASN A 27 6.29 -42.38 -13.71
N THR A 28 7.41 -42.91 -14.15
CA THR A 28 8.69 -42.19 -14.29
C THR A 28 8.56 -40.95 -15.15
N PHE A 29 7.63 -40.93 -16.11
CA PHE A 29 7.27 -39.74 -16.88
C PHE A 29 6.68 -38.59 -16.04
N SER A 30 6.00 -38.90 -14.95
CA SER A 30 5.45 -37.87 -14.04
C SER A 30 6.55 -37.15 -13.26
N SER A 31 7.66 -37.81 -12.94
CA SER A 31 8.78 -37.21 -12.21
C SER A 31 9.57 -36.22 -13.07
N LEU A 32 9.80 -36.55 -14.35
CA LEU A 32 10.50 -35.65 -15.28
C LEU A 32 9.67 -34.41 -15.62
N ALA A 33 8.36 -34.58 -15.83
CA ALA A 33 7.45 -33.46 -16.04
C ALA A 33 7.36 -32.55 -14.82
N ALA A 34 7.29 -33.14 -13.62
CA ALA A 34 7.30 -32.39 -12.38
C ALA A 34 8.62 -31.64 -12.16
N TRP A 35 9.76 -32.27 -12.45
CA TRP A 35 11.08 -31.63 -12.39
C TRP A 35 11.19 -30.46 -13.37
N ARG A 36 10.82 -30.66 -14.66
CA ARG A 36 10.79 -29.59 -15.67
C ARG A 36 9.93 -28.42 -15.23
N ARG A 37 8.74 -28.67 -14.68
CA ARG A 37 7.84 -27.64 -14.16
C ARG A 37 8.52 -26.85 -13.03
N ARG A 38 9.18 -27.52 -12.07
CA ARG A 38 9.91 -26.87 -10.97
C ARG A 38 11.03 -25.97 -11.48
N VAL A 39 11.82 -26.46 -12.44
CA VAL A 39 12.91 -25.68 -13.04
C VAL A 39 12.39 -24.46 -13.76
N LEU A 40 11.36 -24.60 -14.59
CA LEU A 40 10.73 -23.48 -15.29
C LEU A 40 10.12 -22.47 -14.33
N THR A 41 9.43 -22.93 -13.28
CA THR A 41 8.87 -22.03 -12.25
C THR A 41 9.98 -21.23 -11.58
N ARG A 42 11.08 -21.88 -11.16
CA ARG A 42 12.23 -21.18 -10.56
C ARG A 42 12.85 -20.18 -11.54
N ALA A 43 13.04 -20.56 -12.79
CA ALA A 43 13.60 -19.67 -13.80
C ALA A 43 12.73 -18.43 -14.02
N VAL A 44 11.40 -18.60 -14.12
CA VAL A 44 10.45 -17.50 -14.27
C VAL A 44 10.48 -16.60 -13.03
N GLN A 45 10.43 -17.18 -11.82
CA GLN A 45 10.45 -16.42 -10.57
C GLN A 45 11.76 -15.64 -10.39
N SER A 46 12.91 -16.29 -10.65
CA SER A 46 14.22 -15.62 -10.57
C SER A 46 14.37 -14.54 -11.65
N GLY A 47 13.92 -14.82 -12.88
CA GLY A 47 13.93 -13.83 -13.95
C GLY A 47 13.04 -12.63 -13.63
N TRP A 48 11.85 -12.87 -13.05
CA TRP A 48 10.97 -11.78 -12.64
C TRP A 48 11.57 -10.94 -11.51
N ARG A 49 12.17 -11.58 -10.50
CA ARG A 49 12.87 -10.88 -9.42
C ARG A 49 14.00 -10.01 -9.98
N TRP A 50 14.82 -10.56 -10.85
CA TRP A 50 15.88 -9.81 -11.52
C TRP A 50 15.35 -8.58 -12.29
N VAL A 51 14.20 -8.73 -12.99
CA VAL A 51 13.54 -7.60 -13.67
C VAL A 51 13.10 -6.54 -12.67
N GLN A 52 12.49 -6.94 -11.54
CA GLN A 52 12.03 -6.02 -10.50
C GLN A 52 13.19 -5.26 -9.86
N GLU A 53 14.28 -5.94 -9.52
CA GLU A 53 15.47 -5.33 -8.92
C GLU A 53 16.18 -4.39 -9.90
N THR A 54 16.32 -4.82 -11.16
CA THR A 54 17.00 -4.02 -12.19
C THR A 54 16.16 -2.82 -12.62
N GLY A 55 14.85 -2.96 -12.64
CA GLY A 55 13.91 -1.90 -13.03
C GLY A 55 13.57 -0.93 -11.90
N ALA A 56 13.95 -1.24 -10.64
CA ALA A 56 13.75 -0.32 -9.53
C ALA A 56 14.60 0.94 -9.69
N VAL A 57 14.05 2.08 -9.23
CA VAL A 57 14.71 3.39 -9.30
C VAL A 57 15.18 3.76 -7.90
N THR A 58 16.46 4.11 -7.78
CA THR A 58 17.09 4.61 -6.56
C THR A 58 17.96 5.82 -6.89
N PRO A 59 18.45 6.59 -5.90
CA PRO A 59 19.38 7.69 -6.15
C PRO A 59 20.62 7.27 -6.94
N GLU A 60 21.15 6.06 -6.67
CA GLU A 60 22.33 5.49 -7.34
C GLU A 60 21.99 4.94 -8.73
N ARG A 61 20.74 4.60 -8.97
CA ARG A 61 20.25 4.03 -10.23
C ARG A 61 18.94 4.69 -10.65
N PRO A 62 18.97 5.99 -11.03
CA PRO A 62 17.76 6.77 -11.35
C PRO A 62 17.14 6.36 -12.71
N GLY A 63 17.79 5.51 -13.48
CA GLY A 63 17.31 5.12 -14.81
C GLY A 63 17.16 6.33 -15.73
N ARG A 64 15.98 6.49 -16.32
CA ARG A 64 15.62 7.64 -17.16
C ARG A 64 14.90 8.77 -16.39
N LEU A 65 14.47 8.54 -15.16
CA LEU A 65 13.76 9.53 -14.35
C LEU A 65 14.75 10.57 -13.81
N ARG A 66 14.33 11.82 -13.81
CA ARG A 66 15.15 12.97 -13.41
C ARG A 66 14.38 13.79 -12.38
N PHE A 67 14.19 13.21 -11.20
CA PHE A 67 13.59 13.91 -10.08
C PHE A 67 14.41 15.16 -9.71
N ARG A 68 13.74 16.21 -9.25
CA ARG A 68 14.39 17.39 -8.70
C ARG A 68 15.26 17.01 -7.50
N THR A 69 14.68 16.20 -6.60
CA THR A 69 15.41 15.57 -5.48
C THR A 69 14.94 14.12 -5.35
N LEU A 70 15.90 13.21 -5.16
CA LEU A 70 15.65 11.81 -4.79
C LEU A 70 16.60 11.47 -3.64
N GLY A 71 16.08 11.41 -2.42
CA GLY A 71 16.85 11.25 -1.19
C GLY A 71 17.49 9.87 -1.05
N ALA A 72 18.58 9.82 -0.26
CA ALA A 72 19.31 8.59 0.02
C ALA A 72 18.40 7.50 0.63
N GLY A 73 18.63 6.23 0.29
CA GLY A 73 17.84 5.10 0.77
C GLY A 73 16.43 5.02 0.20
N THR A 74 16.04 5.93 -0.71
CA THR A 74 14.72 5.91 -1.34
C THR A 74 14.68 4.94 -2.51
N ARG A 75 13.58 4.18 -2.60
CA ARG A 75 13.37 3.20 -3.67
C ARG A 75 11.96 3.31 -4.27
N LEU A 76 11.91 3.39 -5.60
CA LEU A 76 10.69 3.20 -6.38
C LEU A 76 10.71 1.80 -6.97
N ALA A 77 9.77 0.96 -6.56
CA ALA A 77 9.67 -0.43 -7.03
C ALA A 77 9.26 -0.50 -8.52
N PHE A 78 9.64 -1.58 -9.18
CA PHE A 78 9.25 -1.86 -10.56
C PHE A 78 8.11 -2.91 -10.61
N PRO A 79 7.12 -2.76 -11.52
CA PRO A 79 6.96 -1.65 -12.47
C PRO A 79 6.42 -0.38 -11.82
N GLN A 80 6.99 0.75 -12.17
CA GLN A 80 6.42 2.04 -11.79
C GLN A 80 5.06 2.23 -12.49
N GLY A 81 4.21 3.08 -11.92
CA GLY A 81 3.06 3.64 -12.60
C GLY A 81 3.47 4.76 -13.56
N THR A 82 2.56 5.67 -13.82
CA THR A 82 2.86 6.87 -14.61
C THR A 82 3.68 7.85 -13.78
N VAL A 83 4.85 8.25 -14.30
CA VAL A 83 5.68 9.29 -13.68
C VAL A 83 5.97 10.34 -14.75
N PHE A 84 5.62 11.58 -14.48
CA PHE A 84 6.04 12.74 -15.29
C PHE A 84 6.11 14.01 -14.45
N GLY A 85 6.79 15.03 -14.98
CA GLY A 85 7.05 16.27 -14.26
C GLY A 85 8.08 16.09 -13.15
N GLU A 86 9.01 15.16 -13.30
CA GLU A 86 10.00 14.76 -12.29
C GLU A 86 10.84 15.95 -11.79
N GLY A 87 11.10 16.94 -12.66
CA GLY A 87 11.82 18.17 -12.31
C GLY A 87 11.12 19.04 -11.25
N TRP A 88 9.86 18.77 -10.96
CA TRP A 88 9.06 19.42 -9.92
C TRP A 88 8.62 18.47 -8.80
N ILE A 89 9.28 17.32 -8.71
CA ILE A 89 9.02 16.34 -7.67
C ILE A 89 10.24 16.22 -6.76
N ASP A 90 10.06 16.53 -5.48
CA ASP A 90 11.02 16.29 -4.42
C ASP A 90 10.61 15.06 -3.62
N ILE A 91 11.50 14.08 -3.52
CA ILE A 91 11.32 12.88 -2.70
C ILE A 91 12.42 12.84 -1.66
N GLY A 92 12.04 12.79 -0.40
CA GLY A 92 12.94 12.72 0.75
C GLY A 92 13.72 11.41 0.84
N GLU A 93 14.43 11.25 1.94
CA GLU A 93 15.24 10.06 2.23
C GLU A 93 14.40 8.90 2.75
N HIS A 94 14.88 7.66 2.53
CA HIS A 94 14.27 6.42 3.04
C HIS A 94 12.79 6.23 2.68
N CYS A 95 12.35 6.78 1.55
CA CYS A 95 10.99 6.59 1.06
C CYS A 95 10.84 5.24 0.35
N ILE A 96 9.70 4.60 0.56
CA ILE A 96 9.32 3.35 -0.12
C ILE A 96 8.12 3.64 -1.02
N ILE A 97 8.35 3.65 -2.33
CA ILE A 97 7.32 3.82 -3.33
C ILE A 97 7.09 2.46 -3.99
N ALA A 98 5.97 1.84 -3.67
CA ALA A 98 5.64 0.49 -4.15
C ALA A 98 5.35 0.46 -5.66
N GLU A 99 5.10 -0.74 -6.19
CA GLU A 99 4.83 -0.94 -7.62
C GLU A 99 3.55 -0.23 -8.07
N GLN A 100 3.52 0.18 -9.32
CA GLN A 100 2.36 0.80 -9.98
C GLN A 100 1.92 2.12 -9.33
N VAL A 101 2.77 2.75 -8.52
CA VAL A 101 2.48 4.09 -7.98
C VAL A 101 2.65 5.13 -9.07
N THR A 102 1.64 6.01 -9.20
CA THR A 102 1.65 7.15 -10.11
C THR A 102 2.06 8.39 -9.35
N LEU A 103 3.06 9.11 -9.88
CA LEU A 103 3.52 10.40 -9.38
C LEU A 103 3.53 11.39 -10.53
N THR A 104 2.71 12.42 -10.46
CA THR A 104 2.68 13.45 -11.51
C THR A 104 2.80 14.84 -10.93
N ALA A 105 3.55 15.70 -11.61
CA ALA A 105 3.55 17.14 -11.38
C ALA A 105 3.12 17.85 -12.68
N GLY A 106 2.05 18.65 -12.57
CA GLY A 106 1.39 19.28 -13.70
C GLY A 106 0.36 18.40 -14.39
N MET A 107 -0.48 19.02 -15.22
CA MET A 107 -1.58 18.35 -15.95
C MET A 107 -1.10 17.46 -17.09
N MET A 108 0.04 17.77 -17.67
CA MET A 108 0.62 17.04 -18.79
C MET A 108 2.14 17.22 -18.84
N PRO A 109 2.86 16.28 -19.48
CA PRO A 109 4.29 16.41 -19.67
C PRO A 109 4.66 17.67 -20.46
N GLY A 110 5.80 18.30 -20.13
CA GLY A 110 6.38 19.41 -20.88
C GLY A 110 5.89 20.80 -20.47
N LEU A 111 5.03 20.92 -19.46
CA LEU A 111 4.68 22.22 -18.88
C LEU A 111 5.85 22.72 -18.01
N ASP A 112 6.10 24.02 -18.06
CA ASP A 112 6.95 24.72 -17.09
C ASP A 112 6.06 25.12 -15.90
N LEU A 113 6.36 24.58 -14.72
CA LEU A 113 5.59 24.83 -13.49
C LEU A 113 6.29 25.85 -12.57
N GLY A 114 7.33 26.53 -13.09
CA GLY A 114 8.10 27.51 -12.32
C GLY A 114 9.22 26.85 -11.47
N PRO A 115 9.85 27.64 -10.56
CA PRO A 115 11.06 27.21 -9.87
C PRO A 115 10.80 26.29 -8.67
N GLU A 116 9.58 26.28 -8.14
CA GLU A 116 9.25 25.56 -6.91
C GLU A 116 8.77 24.13 -7.17
N PRO A 117 9.01 23.19 -6.24
CA PRO A 117 8.47 21.84 -6.35
C PRO A 117 6.95 21.86 -6.21
N VAL A 118 6.28 21.08 -7.03
CA VAL A 118 4.82 20.93 -7.02
C VAL A 118 4.41 19.71 -6.19
N LEU A 119 5.20 18.64 -6.23
CA LEU A 119 5.01 17.45 -5.37
C LEU A 119 6.19 17.31 -4.42
N VAL A 120 5.91 17.26 -3.12
CA VAL A 120 6.92 17.07 -2.08
C VAL A 120 6.56 15.89 -1.18
N LEU A 121 7.43 14.90 -1.13
CA LEU A 121 7.36 13.79 -0.18
C LEU A 121 8.46 13.98 0.86
N GLY A 122 8.08 14.03 2.14
CA GLY A 122 9.03 14.07 3.26
C GLY A 122 9.81 12.75 3.42
N ASN A 123 10.77 12.74 4.33
CA ASN A 123 11.56 11.54 4.63
C ASN A 123 10.66 10.41 5.16
N GLY A 124 11.01 9.15 4.87
CA GLY A 124 10.30 7.99 5.41
C GLY A 124 8.88 7.77 4.88
N VAL A 125 8.47 8.50 3.84
CA VAL A 125 7.12 8.33 3.27
C VAL A 125 7.01 6.98 2.56
N VAL A 126 5.93 6.24 2.89
CA VAL A 126 5.57 4.98 2.22
C VAL A 126 4.32 5.17 1.38
N LEU A 127 4.41 4.91 0.08
CA LEU A 127 3.26 4.85 -0.83
C LEU A 127 3.00 3.41 -1.23
N GLY A 128 1.86 2.86 -0.78
CA GLY A 128 1.44 1.49 -1.09
C GLY A 128 1.13 1.29 -2.56
N ARG A 129 1.20 0.05 -3.03
CA ARG A 129 0.96 -0.35 -4.42
C ARG A 129 -0.27 0.30 -5.03
N GLY A 130 -0.13 0.77 -6.27
CA GLY A 130 -1.23 1.32 -7.06
C GLY A 130 -1.79 2.63 -6.50
N SER A 131 -1.08 3.30 -5.59
CA SER A 131 -1.47 4.63 -5.14
C SER A 131 -1.18 5.67 -6.21
N HIS A 132 -1.95 6.75 -6.22
CA HIS A 132 -1.82 7.85 -7.16
C HIS A 132 -1.65 9.16 -6.40
N VAL A 133 -0.64 9.93 -6.75
CA VAL A 133 -0.45 11.31 -6.30
C VAL A 133 -0.41 12.21 -7.52
N ILE A 134 -1.49 12.95 -7.72
CA ILE A 134 -1.71 13.82 -8.89
C ILE A 134 -1.61 15.27 -8.43
N ALA A 135 -0.50 15.91 -8.75
CA ALA A 135 -0.17 17.23 -8.28
C ALA A 135 -0.16 18.27 -9.43
N ASP A 136 -1.33 18.74 -9.81
CA ASP A 136 -1.42 19.93 -10.70
C ASP A 136 -1.19 21.21 -9.92
N GLY A 137 -1.80 21.36 -8.74
CA GLY A 137 -1.41 22.28 -7.69
C GLY A 137 -0.51 21.59 -6.68
N ARG A 138 0.05 22.35 -5.74
CA ARG A 138 1.01 21.82 -4.77
C ARG A 138 0.42 20.71 -3.92
N VAL A 139 1.14 19.59 -3.82
CA VAL A 139 0.87 18.48 -2.89
C VAL A 139 2.08 18.28 -1.99
N THR A 140 1.88 18.31 -0.68
CA THR A 140 2.92 18.03 0.31
C THR A 140 2.49 16.88 1.20
N ILE A 141 3.34 15.85 1.32
CA ILE A 141 3.16 14.71 2.22
C ILE A 141 4.28 14.74 3.25
N GLY A 142 3.93 14.96 4.51
CA GLY A 142 4.89 15.06 5.62
C GLY A 142 5.63 13.76 5.91
N ALA A 143 6.78 13.89 6.56
CA ALA A 143 7.66 12.76 6.90
C ALA A 143 6.91 11.65 7.66
N ASP A 144 7.39 10.41 7.51
CA ASP A 144 6.88 9.21 8.18
C ASP A 144 5.38 8.93 7.94
N THR A 145 4.83 9.46 6.85
CA THR A 145 3.46 9.19 6.45
C THR A 145 3.37 7.86 5.70
N PHE A 146 2.48 6.98 6.18
CA PHE A 146 2.23 5.67 5.60
C PHE A 146 0.91 5.67 4.82
N CYS A 147 0.98 5.43 3.51
CA CYS A 147 -0.18 5.25 2.64
C CYS A 147 -0.33 3.75 2.32
N GLY A 148 -1.48 3.18 2.67
CA GLY A 148 -1.87 1.84 2.25
C GLY A 148 -2.03 1.73 0.72
N PRO A 149 -2.28 0.53 0.19
CA PRO A 149 -2.49 0.35 -1.25
C PRO A 149 -3.67 1.17 -1.79
N TYR A 150 -3.55 1.61 -3.05
CA TYR A 150 -4.62 2.29 -3.80
C TYR A 150 -5.13 3.58 -3.16
N VAL A 151 -4.31 4.28 -2.39
CA VAL A 151 -4.62 5.63 -1.93
C VAL A 151 -4.59 6.59 -3.12
N TYR A 152 -5.58 7.46 -3.22
CA TYR A 152 -5.68 8.49 -4.26
C TYR A 152 -5.58 9.87 -3.63
N ILE A 153 -4.56 10.62 -4.02
CA ILE A 153 -4.32 12.00 -3.57
C ILE A 153 -4.32 12.89 -4.80
N THR A 154 -5.17 13.89 -4.83
CA THR A 154 -5.22 14.82 -5.96
C THR A 154 -5.42 16.26 -5.49
N SER A 155 -4.71 17.18 -6.11
CA SER A 155 -4.91 18.61 -5.94
C SER A 155 -5.86 19.21 -6.98
N THR A 156 -6.47 18.39 -7.84
CA THR A 156 -7.24 18.88 -8.98
C THR A 156 -8.63 18.26 -9.05
N ASN A 157 -9.60 19.08 -9.45
CA ASN A 157 -10.95 18.69 -9.85
C ASN A 157 -11.28 19.28 -11.23
N HIS A 158 -12.05 18.54 -12.01
CA HIS A 158 -12.66 19.10 -13.21
C HIS A 158 -13.66 20.20 -12.87
N SER A 159 -13.66 21.31 -13.65
CA SER A 159 -14.73 22.28 -13.59
C SER A 159 -15.96 21.75 -14.33
N TYR A 160 -17.13 22.12 -13.84
CA TYR A 160 -18.43 21.76 -14.41
C TYR A 160 -19.43 22.90 -14.27
N ASP A 161 -18.93 24.11 -14.18
CA ASP A 161 -19.75 25.32 -13.88
C ASP A 161 -20.58 25.74 -15.08
N ASP A 162 -20.11 25.50 -16.30
CA ASP A 162 -20.87 25.75 -17.50
C ASP A 162 -21.67 24.49 -17.90
N PRO A 163 -23.01 24.53 -17.77
CA PRO A 163 -23.85 23.38 -18.10
C PRO A 163 -23.96 23.12 -19.61
N HIS A 164 -23.45 24.03 -20.45
CA HIS A 164 -23.51 23.93 -21.92
C HIS A 164 -22.22 23.39 -22.52
N GLU A 165 -21.10 23.44 -21.76
CA GLU A 165 -19.83 22.88 -22.17
C GLU A 165 -19.56 21.50 -21.55
N PRO A 166 -19.07 20.52 -22.34
CA PRO A 166 -18.63 19.24 -21.77
C PRO A 166 -17.58 19.43 -20.68
N VAL A 167 -17.74 18.70 -19.56
CA VAL A 167 -16.82 18.79 -18.41
C VAL A 167 -15.35 18.62 -18.82
N GLY A 168 -15.05 17.71 -19.76
CA GLY A 168 -13.69 17.48 -20.25
C GLY A 168 -13.09 18.61 -21.08
N ARG A 169 -13.85 19.66 -21.43
CA ARG A 169 -13.36 20.86 -22.12
C ARG A 169 -13.20 22.05 -21.19
N GLN A 170 -13.78 21.99 -19.98
CA GLN A 170 -13.64 23.05 -19.00
C GLN A 170 -12.30 22.92 -18.30
N TRP A 171 -11.64 24.06 -18.08
CA TRP A 171 -10.34 24.06 -17.41
C TRP A 171 -10.47 23.60 -15.96
N PRO A 172 -9.69 22.62 -15.49
CA PRO A 172 -9.78 22.12 -14.12
C PRO A 172 -9.33 23.18 -13.10
N ARG A 173 -9.77 23.00 -11.87
CA ARG A 173 -9.40 23.82 -10.72
C ARG A 173 -8.46 23.03 -9.83
N SER A 174 -7.39 23.66 -9.39
CA SER A 174 -6.43 23.05 -8.48
C SER A 174 -6.40 23.79 -7.16
N GLU A 175 -6.43 23.04 -6.07
CA GLU A 175 -6.25 23.52 -4.71
C GLU A 175 -5.16 22.70 -4.02
N PRO A 176 -4.23 23.32 -3.27
CA PRO A 176 -3.14 22.59 -2.65
C PRO A 176 -3.65 21.54 -1.65
N VAL A 177 -2.91 20.43 -1.53
CA VAL A 177 -3.14 19.39 -0.55
C VAL A 177 -1.95 19.33 0.40
N GLU A 178 -2.22 19.38 1.69
CA GLU A 178 -1.23 19.31 2.74
C GLU A 178 -1.53 18.15 3.67
N ILE A 179 -0.60 17.20 3.78
CA ILE A 179 -0.68 16.07 4.69
C ILE A 179 0.47 16.21 5.69
N GLY A 180 0.14 16.39 6.96
CA GLY A 180 1.11 16.49 8.04
C GLY A 180 1.92 15.22 8.25
N PRO A 181 2.99 15.28 9.05
CA PRO A 181 3.86 14.13 9.30
C PRO A 181 3.17 13.05 10.16
N GLY A 182 3.65 11.81 10.03
CA GLY A 182 3.21 10.67 10.83
C GLY A 182 1.79 10.19 10.56
N CYS A 183 1.19 10.58 9.44
CA CYS A 183 -0.18 10.18 9.11
C CYS A 183 -0.25 8.73 8.61
N TRP A 184 -1.39 8.10 8.81
CA TRP A 184 -1.72 6.83 8.20
C TRP A 184 -2.97 6.94 7.34
N LEU A 185 -2.79 6.75 6.02
CA LEU A 185 -3.89 6.72 5.05
C LEU A 185 -4.22 5.26 4.74
N GLY A 186 -5.40 4.82 5.17
CA GLY A 186 -5.88 3.45 4.95
C GLY A 186 -6.10 3.14 3.47
N THR A 187 -6.10 1.85 3.12
CA THR A 187 -6.30 1.35 1.76
C THR A 187 -7.49 2.02 1.06
N GLY A 188 -7.27 2.51 -0.16
CA GLY A 188 -8.33 3.14 -0.96
C GLY A 188 -8.86 4.46 -0.41
N ALA A 189 -8.17 5.09 0.54
CA ALA A 189 -8.53 6.45 0.97
C ALA A 189 -8.34 7.44 -0.17
N VAL A 190 -9.23 8.44 -0.24
CA VAL A 190 -9.22 9.49 -1.26
C VAL A 190 -9.04 10.83 -0.57
N ILE A 191 -7.99 11.55 -0.94
CA ILE A 191 -7.68 12.90 -0.47
C ILE A 191 -7.95 13.88 -1.61
N LEU A 192 -8.92 14.75 -1.40
CA LEU A 192 -9.42 15.67 -2.41
C LEU A 192 -8.71 17.04 -2.35
N PRO A 193 -8.80 17.86 -3.42
CA PRO A 193 -8.25 19.19 -3.45
C PRO A 193 -8.66 20.04 -2.25
N GLY A 194 -7.73 20.85 -1.73
CA GLY A 194 -7.93 21.70 -0.55
C GLY A 194 -7.88 20.97 0.78
N ALA A 195 -7.61 19.66 0.80
CA ALA A 195 -7.50 18.91 2.05
C ALA A 195 -6.22 19.30 2.81
N ARG A 196 -6.36 19.54 4.12
CA ARG A 196 -5.29 19.85 5.07
C ARG A 196 -5.39 18.92 6.27
N LEU A 197 -4.49 17.96 6.35
CA LEU A 197 -4.43 17.01 7.47
C LEU A 197 -3.30 17.44 8.41
N GLY A 198 -3.60 17.54 9.68
CA GLY A 198 -2.60 17.75 10.72
C GLY A 198 -1.66 16.55 10.88
N ARG A 199 -0.81 16.58 11.92
CA ARG A 199 0.10 15.47 12.22
C ARG A 199 -0.63 14.28 12.83
N ASN A 200 -0.09 13.08 12.61
CA ASN A 200 -0.57 11.83 13.21
C ASN A 200 -2.08 11.59 12.99
N VAL A 201 -2.58 12.01 11.82
CA VAL A 201 -3.96 11.74 11.41
C VAL A 201 -4.08 10.34 10.88
N VAL A 202 -5.14 9.65 11.26
CA VAL A 202 -5.52 8.34 10.70
C VAL A 202 -6.74 8.54 9.79
N VAL A 203 -6.59 8.20 8.53
CA VAL A 203 -7.68 8.14 7.55
C VAL A 203 -8.07 6.67 7.37
N ALA A 204 -9.29 6.32 7.74
CA ALA A 204 -9.79 4.96 7.60
C ALA A 204 -9.86 4.53 6.12
N ALA A 205 -9.74 3.22 5.87
CA ALA A 205 -9.83 2.67 4.52
C ALA A 205 -11.11 3.11 3.80
N GLY A 206 -10.98 3.51 2.53
CA GLY A 206 -12.09 3.97 1.70
C GLY A 206 -12.70 5.32 2.10
N ALA A 207 -12.13 6.04 3.05
CA ALA A 207 -12.63 7.36 3.43
C ALA A 207 -12.31 8.41 2.35
N VAL A 208 -13.23 9.37 2.15
CA VAL A 208 -13.08 10.50 1.22
C VAL A 208 -12.94 11.78 2.00
N VAL A 209 -11.72 12.32 2.04
CA VAL A 209 -11.33 13.46 2.86
C VAL A 209 -11.27 14.74 2.02
N ARG A 210 -11.84 15.81 2.55
CA ARG A 210 -11.71 17.19 2.08
C ARG A 210 -11.70 18.16 3.25
N GLY A 211 -11.12 19.35 3.05
CA GLY A 211 -11.03 20.37 4.08
C GLY A 211 -10.07 20.02 5.20
N GLU A 212 -10.24 20.60 6.36
CA GLU A 212 -9.30 20.52 7.48
C GLU A 212 -9.58 19.32 8.39
N VAL A 213 -8.53 18.61 8.76
CA VAL A 213 -8.52 17.53 9.75
C VAL A 213 -7.49 17.88 10.83
N PRO A 214 -7.88 18.02 12.10
CA PRO A 214 -6.95 18.43 13.14
C PRO A 214 -5.92 17.34 13.47
N ASP A 215 -4.85 17.74 14.15
CA ASP A 215 -3.85 16.82 14.68
C ASP A 215 -4.49 15.68 15.46
N HIS A 216 -3.87 14.49 15.41
CA HIS A 216 -4.26 13.33 16.21
C HIS A 216 -5.74 12.92 16.06
N ALA A 217 -6.33 13.14 14.89
CA ALA A 217 -7.70 12.73 14.61
C ALA A 217 -7.74 11.40 13.84
N VAL A 218 -8.83 10.68 14.01
CA VAL A 218 -9.22 9.55 13.15
C VAL A 218 -10.45 9.96 12.36
N VAL A 219 -10.37 9.90 11.04
CA VAL A 219 -11.48 10.22 10.14
C VAL A 219 -11.93 8.99 9.37
N ALA A 220 -13.23 8.87 9.14
CA ALA A 220 -13.83 7.75 8.42
C ALA A 220 -15.06 8.20 7.62
N GLY A 221 -15.40 7.43 6.58
CA GLY A 221 -16.60 7.60 5.75
C GLY A 221 -16.39 8.43 4.49
N ALA A 222 -17.44 8.53 3.69
CA ALA A 222 -17.51 9.32 2.46
C ALA A 222 -18.81 10.14 2.45
N PRO A 223 -18.77 11.44 2.70
CA PRO A 223 -17.59 12.24 3.08
C PRO A 223 -17.06 11.88 4.47
N ALA A 224 -15.74 12.00 4.66
CA ALA A 224 -15.09 11.67 5.92
C ALA A 224 -15.51 12.61 7.06
N ARG A 225 -15.62 12.05 8.27
CA ARG A 225 -15.88 12.79 9.50
C ARG A 225 -14.93 12.33 10.58
N VAL A 226 -14.58 13.23 11.49
CA VAL A 226 -13.83 12.88 12.70
C VAL A 226 -14.66 11.91 13.53
N VAL A 227 -14.14 10.70 13.73
CA VAL A 227 -14.79 9.63 14.53
C VAL A 227 -14.05 9.39 15.83
N ARG A 228 -12.85 9.94 15.97
CA ARG A 228 -12.04 9.91 17.18
C ARG A 228 -11.02 11.04 17.14
N SER A 229 -10.71 11.58 18.33
CA SER A 229 -9.66 12.56 18.52
C SER A 229 -8.88 12.25 19.79
N TRP A 230 -7.68 12.79 19.91
CA TRP A 230 -6.86 12.70 21.10
C TRP A 230 -6.57 14.08 21.66
N ASP A 231 -6.59 14.20 22.97
CA ASP A 231 -6.10 15.36 23.69
C ASP A 231 -5.27 14.95 24.93
N ALA A 232 -4.46 15.86 25.43
CA ALA A 232 -3.52 15.57 26.53
C ALA A 232 -4.20 15.30 27.89
N VAL A 233 -5.44 15.73 28.08
CA VAL A 233 -6.17 15.60 29.35
C VAL A 233 -6.98 14.31 29.39
N ASN A 234 -7.71 14.03 28.29
CA ASN A 234 -8.69 12.95 28.24
C ASN A 234 -8.18 11.73 27.44
N GLY A 235 -7.03 11.87 26.75
CA GLY A 235 -6.54 10.84 25.85
C GLY A 235 -7.42 10.67 24.60
N TRP A 236 -7.52 9.47 24.09
CA TRP A 236 -8.36 9.16 22.94
C TRP A 236 -9.86 9.18 23.29
N GLN A 237 -10.64 9.94 22.53
CA GLN A 237 -12.09 10.03 22.65
C GLN A 237 -12.79 9.71 21.32
N PRO A 238 -13.63 8.67 21.25
CA PRO A 238 -13.85 7.63 22.26
C PRO A 238 -12.59 6.79 22.53
N PRO A 239 -12.47 6.15 23.72
CA PRO A 239 -11.29 5.37 24.10
C PRO A 239 -10.95 4.26 23.10
N LEU A 240 -9.67 3.93 23.00
CA LEU A 240 -9.22 2.79 22.19
C LEU A 240 -9.76 1.48 22.79
N ARG A 241 -10.15 0.55 21.92
CA ARG A 241 -10.54 -0.81 22.35
C ARG A 241 -9.33 -1.63 22.82
N THR A 242 -8.17 -1.35 22.26
CA THR A 242 -6.90 -1.99 22.60
C THR A 242 -6.05 -0.99 23.36
N PRO A 243 -5.49 -1.34 24.54
CA PRO A 243 -4.59 -0.46 25.28
C PRO A 243 -3.39 -0.07 24.43
N ALA A 244 -2.96 1.19 24.56
CA ALA A 244 -1.71 1.67 23.97
C ALA A 244 -0.61 1.72 25.03
N PRO A 245 0.67 1.58 24.68
CA PRO A 245 1.13 1.14 23.34
C PRO A 245 0.93 -0.37 23.13
N VAL A 246 0.75 -0.77 21.87
CA VAL A 246 0.77 -2.19 21.53
C VAL A 246 2.22 -2.68 21.71
N PRO A 247 2.46 -3.73 22.51
CA PRO A 247 3.82 -4.20 22.74
C PRO A 247 4.44 -4.75 21.45
N VAL A 248 5.70 -4.42 21.23
CA VAL A 248 6.48 -5.03 20.15
C VAL A 248 6.62 -6.52 20.43
N PRO A 249 6.44 -7.40 19.42
CA PRO A 249 6.57 -8.84 19.61
C PRO A 249 7.94 -9.21 20.18
N GLN A 250 7.98 -10.23 21.05
CA GLN A 250 9.25 -10.71 21.61
C GLN A 250 10.21 -11.14 20.48
N GLY A 251 11.45 -10.72 20.58
CA GLY A 251 12.48 -11.03 19.58
C GLY A 251 12.55 -10.05 18.41
N VAL A 252 11.71 -8.99 18.40
CA VAL A 252 11.77 -7.93 17.40
C VAL A 252 11.88 -6.60 18.14
N THR A 253 13.00 -5.90 18.00
CA THR A 253 13.15 -4.53 18.53
C THR A 253 12.93 -3.50 17.41
N PRO A 254 12.57 -2.24 17.74
CA PRO A 254 12.47 -1.19 16.74
C PRO A 254 13.79 -0.98 15.97
N GLU A 255 14.93 -1.11 16.64
CA GLU A 255 16.26 -1.02 16.02
C GLU A 255 16.50 -2.16 15.03
N GLN A 256 16.05 -3.37 15.35
CA GLN A 256 16.12 -4.51 14.42
C GLN A 256 15.22 -4.34 13.21
N LEU A 257 14.03 -3.73 13.37
CA LEU A 257 13.16 -3.40 12.23
C LEU A 257 13.79 -2.36 11.32
N LEU A 258 14.44 -1.34 11.90
CA LEU A 258 15.18 -0.33 11.13
C LEU A 258 16.40 -0.96 10.44
N ALA A 259 17.14 -1.83 11.14
CA ALA A 259 18.28 -2.54 10.56
C ALA A 259 17.85 -3.51 9.43
N LEU A 260 16.65 -4.10 9.49
CA LEU A 260 16.11 -4.93 8.40
C LEU A 260 15.76 -4.10 7.14
N ALA A 261 15.44 -2.82 7.30
CA ALA A 261 15.23 -1.93 6.16
C ALA A 261 16.53 -1.60 5.41
N ASP A 262 17.67 -1.68 6.10
CA ASP A 262 19.01 -1.44 5.54
C ASP A 262 19.69 -2.73 5.02
N LEU A 263 19.10 -3.91 5.27
CA LEU A 263 19.63 -5.18 4.77
C LEU A 263 19.29 -5.37 3.30
N ASP A 264 20.29 -5.68 2.49
CA ASP A 264 20.09 -6.14 1.12
C ASP A 264 19.30 -7.46 1.13
N GLU A 265 18.28 -7.58 0.26
CA GLU A 265 17.40 -8.77 0.18
C GLU A 265 18.18 -10.10 0.03
N SER A 266 19.46 -10.04 -0.38
CA SER A 266 20.35 -11.20 -0.45
C SER A 266 20.71 -11.80 0.93
N GLU A 267 20.61 -11.03 2.01
CA GLU A 267 20.90 -11.48 3.37
C GLU A 267 19.67 -12.05 4.10
N ILE A 268 18.47 -11.66 3.68
CA ILE A 268 17.20 -12.13 4.27
C ILE A 268 16.85 -13.55 3.80
N SER A 269 17.47 -14.02 2.70
CA SER A 269 17.17 -15.33 2.05
C SER A 269 18.09 -16.47 2.50
N ARG A 270 18.94 -16.28 3.50
CA ARG A 270 19.81 -17.31 4.09
C ARG A 270 19.24 -17.76 5.43
#